data_806bb53cca054618def5241c2bd40a10
#
_entry.id   806bb53cca054618def5241c2bd40a10
#
_cell.length_a   1.000
_cell.length_b   1.000
_cell.length_c   1.000
_cell.angle_alpha   90.00
_cell.angle_beta   90.00
_cell.angle_gamma   90.00
#
_symmetry.space_group_name_H-M   'P 1'
#
loop_
_entity.id
_entity.type
_entity.pdbx_description
1 polymer ?
#
loop_
_entity_poly.entity_id
_entity_poly.type
_entity_poly.pdbx_seq_one_letter_code
_entity_poly.pdbx_strand_id
1 'polypeptide(L)'
;MLKAGRTQTLTVNRISDYGLYLIDDEQNEVLLPNRYVSLANKVGDTLEVFVYHDSEDRLVATTETPKLREGEAGFLRVVDKNLHGAFLDWGLAGKDLFLPNRNQQGGVLAGRNCLVYLYVDSVTGRCAATMKFKSYVNNDVITVKPREEVSLLVASESPIGYRVIVNNRHWGMIYRNQLFRRIDVGDRLKGYVTRITEDNRIDVSLQQQGVAEVRHSAETLLSMIRENGGSRPLNDDSDPAEIATRTQMSKKVFKRSLGMLLKRGAVEITQNGVKLTGHNG
;
A
#
# COMPACT_ATOMS: atom_id res chain seq x y z
N MET A 1 5.41 -0.22 -28.26
CA MET A 1 5.30 -1.72 -28.19
C MET A 1 4.24 -2.09 -27.15
N LEU A 2 3.22 -2.86 -27.55
CA LEU A 2 2.19 -3.39 -26.65
C LEU A 2 2.81 -4.30 -25.57
N LYS A 3 2.45 -4.08 -24.30
CA LYS A 3 3.00 -4.82 -23.14
C LYS A 3 1.88 -5.51 -22.39
N ALA A 4 1.92 -6.83 -22.35
CA ALA A 4 1.00 -7.60 -21.51
C ALA A 4 1.20 -7.25 -20.01
N GLY A 5 0.12 -7.30 -19.23
CA GLY A 5 0.13 -7.04 -17.80
C GLY A 5 0.11 -5.57 -17.41
N ARG A 6 -0.04 -4.64 -18.37
CA ARG A 6 -0.03 -3.19 -18.13
C ARG A 6 -1.28 -2.50 -18.66
N THR A 7 -1.68 -1.45 -17.98
CA THR A 7 -2.63 -0.47 -18.49
C THR A 7 -1.90 0.49 -19.43
N GLN A 8 -2.47 0.73 -20.61
CA GLN A 8 -1.90 1.55 -21.68
C GLN A 8 -2.99 2.39 -22.31
N THR A 9 -2.64 3.58 -22.77
CA THR A 9 -3.54 4.42 -23.59
C THR A 9 -3.28 4.09 -25.04
N LEU A 10 -4.32 3.61 -25.75
CA LEU A 10 -4.25 3.18 -27.13
C LEU A 10 -5.29 3.93 -27.96
N THR A 11 -5.04 4.06 -29.26
CA THR A 11 -5.93 4.76 -30.19
C THR A 11 -6.78 3.77 -30.98
N VAL A 12 -8.09 4.06 -31.15
CA VAL A 12 -8.99 3.28 -31.97
C VAL A 12 -8.60 3.44 -33.44
N ASN A 13 -8.10 2.37 -34.06
CA ASN A 13 -7.68 2.34 -35.45
C ASN A 13 -8.87 2.00 -36.39
N ARG A 14 -9.62 0.96 -36.05
CA ARG A 14 -10.75 0.51 -36.86
C ARG A 14 -11.81 -0.23 -36.05
N ILE A 15 -13.02 -0.25 -36.56
CA ILE A 15 -14.15 -0.98 -36.01
C ILE A 15 -14.33 -2.28 -36.81
N SER A 16 -14.66 -3.38 -36.09
CA SER A 16 -14.95 -4.67 -36.72
C SER A 16 -16.14 -5.37 -36.04
N ASP A 17 -16.59 -6.48 -36.61
CA ASP A 17 -17.65 -7.33 -36.02
C ASP A 17 -17.25 -7.93 -34.67
N TYR A 18 -15.95 -8.03 -34.36
CA TYR A 18 -15.45 -8.61 -33.13
C TYR A 18 -15.16 -7.57 -32.03
N GLY A 19 -15.09 -6.28 -32.38
CA GLY A 19 -14.77 -5.19 -31.47
C GLY A 19 -13.95 -4.09 -32.12
N LEU A 20 -13.25 -3.31 -31.30
CA LEU A 20 -12.35 -2.27 -31.79
C LEU A 20 -10.91 -2.80 -31.85
N TYR A 21 -10.24 -2.49 -32.94
CA TYR A 21 -8.79 -2.66 -33.00
C TYR A 21 -8.12 -1.38 -32.60
N LEU A 22 -7.29 -1.48 -31.53
CA LEU A 22 -6.55 -0.37 -30.94
C LEU A 22 -5.09 -0.47 -31.35
N ILE A 23 -4.42 0.66 -31.54
CA ILE A 23 -2.99 0.73 -31.87
C ILE A 23 -2.21 1.54 -30.85
N ASP A 24 -0.94 1.16 -30.68
CA ASP A 24 0.05 1.98 -29.99
C ASP A 24 0.75 2.94 -30.99
N ASP A 25 1.70 3.75 -30.49
CA ASP A 25 2.47 4.71 -31.31
C ASP A 25 3.35 4.04 -32.38
N GLU A 26 3.66 2.73 -32.21
CA GLU A 26 4.43 1.93 -33.16
C GLU A 26 3.54 1.16 -34.15
N GLN A 27 2.23 1.44 -34.19
CA GLN A 27 1.23 0.79 -35.04
C GLN A 27 1.01 -0.71 -34.73
N ASN A 28 1.40 -1.19 -33.53
CA ASN A 28 1.04 -2.54 -33.10
C ASN A 28 -0.44 -2.59 -32.73
N GLU A 29 -1.17 -3.55 -33.29
CA GLU A 29 -2.63 -3.65 -33.17
C GLU A 29 -3.04 -4.68 -32.11
N VAL A 30 -4.07 -4.35 -31.30
CA VAL A 30 -4.70 -5.25 -30.31
C VAL A 30 -6.21 -5.12 -30.36
N LEU A 31 -6.92 -6.25 -30.22
CA LEU A 31 -8.38 -6.29 -30.19
C LEU A 31 -8.92 -5.93 -28.79
N LEU A 32 -9.84 -4.97 -28.74
CA LEU A 32 -10.76 -4.74 -27.64
C LEU A 32 -12.11 -5.39 -27.99
N PRO A 33 -12.49 -6.54 -27.39
CA PRO A 33 -13.71 -7.26 -27.72
C PRO A 33 -14.98 -6.43 -27.52
N ASN A 34 -16.03 -6.72 -28.30
CA ASN A 34 -17.32 -5.99 -28.33
C ASN A 34 -17.94 -5.80 -26.92
N ARG A 35 -17.79 -6.76 -26.02
CA ARG A 35 -18.32 -6.65 -24.64
C ARG A 35 -17.76 -5.48 -23.84
N TYR A 36 -16.64 -4.89 -24.28
CA TYR A 36 -15.96 -3.76 -23.64
C TYR A 36 -16.10 -2.46 -24.42
N VAL A 37 -16.77 -2.50 -25.57
CA VAL A 37 -16.93 -1.36 -26.47
C VAL A 37 -18.15 -0.54 -26.08
N SER A 38 -18.00 0.78 -25.98
CA SER A 38 -19.12 1.72 -25.86
C SER A 38 -19.60 2.12 -27.26
N LEU A 39 -20.93 2.31 -27.44
CA LEU A 39 -21.53 2.85 -28.66
C LEU A 39 -21.02 4.27 -29.00
N ALA A 40 -20.45 4.97 -28.05
CA ALA A 40 -19.86 6.30 -28.24
C ALA A 40 -18.46 6.26 -28.87
N ASN A 41 -17.77 5.11 -28.86
CA ASN A 41 -16.40 5.00 -29.33
C ASN A 41 -16.32 5.15 -30.88
N LYS A 42 -15.36 5.95 -31.32
CA LYS A 42 -15.12 6.23 -32.76
C LYS A 42 -13.64 6.01 -33.08
N VAL A 43 -13.37 5.80 -34.38
CA VAL A 43 -12.00 5.79 -34.91
C VAL A 43 -11.32 7.11 -34.59
N GLY A 44 -10.09 7.03 -34.06
CA GLY A 44 -9.30 8.15 -33.57
C GLY A 44 -9.45 8.46 -32.08
N ASP A 45 -10.43 7.87 -31.39
CA ASP A 45 -10.54 8.03 -29.93
C ASP A 45 -9.38 7.33 -29.22
N THR A 46 -8.99 7.85 -28.05
CA THR A 46 -8.00 7.23 -27.16
C THR A 46 -8.68 6.56 -25.99
N LEU A 47 -8.31 5.30 -25.70
CA LEU A 47 -8.87 4.50 -24.62
C LEU A 47 -7.77 4.02 -23.69
N GLU A 48 -8.00 4.12 -22.38
CA GLU A 48 -7.17 3.47 -21.38
C GLU A 48 -7.64 2.03 -21.23
N VAL A 49 -6.79 1.07 -21.57
CA VAL A 49 -7.09 -0.36 -21.57
C VAL A 49 -5.98 -1.17 -20.92
N PHE A 50 -6.36 -2.28 -20.30
CA PHE A 50 -5.42 -3.27 -19.82
C PHE A 50 -5.18 -4.32 -20.90
N VAL A 51 -3.91 -4.66 -21.16
CA VAL A 51 -3.52 -5.62 -22.22
C VAL A 51 -3.02 -6.91 -21.59
N TYR A 52 -3.52 -8.05 -22.08
CA TYR A 52 -3.16 -9.37 -21.55
C TYR A 52 -3.36 -10.45 -22.62
N HIS A 53 -2.89 -11.69 -22.34
CA HIS A 53 -3.18 -12.84 -23.22
C HIS A 53 -4.46 -13.55 -22.78
N ASP A 54 -5.38 -13.76 -23.71
CA ASP A 54 -6.60 -14.54 -23.51
C ASP A 54 -6.32 -16.06 -23.36
N SER A 55 -7.38 -16.88 -23.29
CA SER A 55 -7.25 -18.32 -23.14
C SER A 55 -6.73 -19.03 -24.40
N GLU A 56 -6.78 -18.39 -25.56
CA GLU A 56 -6.25 -18.87 -26.84
C GLU A 56 -4.87 -18.30 -27.16
N ASP A 57 -4.24 -17.64 -26.16
CA ASP A 57 -2.90 -17.07 -26.27
C ASP A 57 -2.77 -15.85 -27.19
N ARG A 58 -3.89 -15.18 -27.47
CA ARG A 58 -3.89 -13.95 -28.25
C ARG A 58 -3.77 -12.75 -27.33
N LEU A 59 -2.99 -11.75 -27.76
CA LEU A 59 -2.94 -10.47 -27.05
C LEU A 59 -4.28 -9.74 -27.26
N VAL A 60 -4.94 -9.37 -26.17
CA VAL A 60 -6.24 -8.69 -26.16
C VAL A 60 -6.27 -7.55 -25.15
N ALA A 61 -7.15 -6.59 -25.40
CA ALA A 61 -7.38 -5.47 -24.50
C ALA A 61 -8.71 -5.63 -23.74
N THR A 62 -8.80 -5.01 -22.57
CA THR A 62 -10.02 -4.89 -21.76
C THR A 62 -10.08 -3.55 -21.07
N THR A 63 -11.29 -3.05 -20.83
CA THR A 63 -11.54 -1.89 -19.95
C THR A 63 -11.72 -2.29 -18.48
N GLU A 64 -11.71 -3.60 -18.18
CA GLU A 64 -11.73 -4.09 -16.79
C GLU A 64 -10.42 -3.76 -16.08
N THR A 65 -10.50 -3.54 -14.77
CA THR A 65 -9.35 -3.28 -13.92
C THR A 65 -8.93 -4.57 -13.20
N PRO A 66 -7.77 -5.14 -13.53
CA PRO A 66 -7.29 -6.34 -12.85
C PRO A 66 -6.90 -6.00 -11.39
N LYS A 67 -6.95 -7.01 -10.52
CA LYS A 67 -6.50 -6.88 -9.12
C LYS A 67 -5.01 -6.65 -8.97
N LEU A 68 -4.21 -7.13 -9.93
CA LEU A 68 -2.75 -6.93 -10.00
C LEU A 68 -2.33 -6.67 -11.45
N ARG A 69 -1.32 -5.80 -11.59
CA ARG A 69 -0.59 -5.54 -12.83
C ARG A 69 0.83 -6.10 -12.77
N GLU A 70 1.51 -6.11 -13.88
CA GLU A 70 2.94 -6.46 -13.94
C GLU A 70 3.74 -5.59 -12.94
N GLY A 71 4.57 -6.24 -12.15
CA GLY A 71 5.38 -5.55 -11.15
C GLY A 71 4.70 -5.36 -9.80
N GLU A 72 3.48 -5.85 -9.61
CA GLU A 72 2.74 -5.68 -8.36
C GLU A 72 2.66 -6.96 -7.54
N ALA A 73 2.74 -6.78 -6.21
CA ALA A 73 2.45 -7.80 -5.22
C ALA A 73 1.04 -7.64 -4.64
N GLY A 74 0.39 -8.75 -4.31
CA GLY A 74 -0.92 -8.72 -3.64
C GLY A 74 -1.43 -10.09 -3.27
N PHE A 75 -2.51 -10.09 -2.50
CA PHE A 75 -3.24 -11.30 -2.16
C PHE A 75 -4.32 -11.57 -3.20
N LEU A 76 -4.27 -12.76 -3.80
CA LEU A 76 -5.30 -13.24 -4.71
C LEU A 76 -5.90 -14.54 -4.19
N ARG A 77 -7.20 -14.70 -4.40
CA ARG A 77 -7.92 -15.92 -4.03
C ARG A 77 -7.61 -17.02 -5.04
N VAL A 78 -7.31 -18.22 -4.56
CA VAL A 78 -7.18 -19.41 -5.40
C VAL A 78 -8.58 -19.87 -5.80
N VAL A 79 -8.88 -19.83 -7.09
CA VAL A 79 -10.17 -20.24 -7.66
C VAL A 79 -10.17 -21.74 -7.90
N ASP A 80 -9.12 -22.24 -8.55
CA ASP A 80 -9.01 -23.65 -8.95
C ASP A 80 -7.56 -24.12 -8.98
N LYS A 81 -7.35 -25.42 -9.11
CA LYS A 81 -6.02 -26.06 -9.23
C LYS A 81 -6.07 -27.23 -10.20
N ASN A 82 -4.98 -27.41 -10.92
CA ASN A 82 -4.75 -28.59 -11.75
C ASN A 82 -3.32 -29.15 -11.54
N LEU A 83 -2.93 -30.13 -12.37
CA LEU A 83 -1.60 -30.76 -12.30
C LEU A 83 -0.45 -29.79 -12.56
N HIS A 84 -0.68 -28.66 -13.22
CA HIS A 84 0.35 -27.71 -13.63
C HIS A 84 0.49 -26.51 -12.68
N GLY A 85 -0.57 -26.18 -11.93
CA GLY A 85 -0.58 -25.03 -11.04
C GLY A 85 -1.93 -24.69 -10.47
N ALA A 86 -2.03 -23.47 -9.96
CA ALA A 86 -3.25 -22.87 -9.44
C ALA A 86 -3.71 -21.70 -10.29
N PHE A 87 -5.00 -21.47 -10.31
CA PHE A 87 -5.64 -20.33 -10.96
C PHE A 87 -6.11 -19.36 -9.89
N LEU A 88 -5.76 -18.09 -10.06
CA LEU A 88 -6.02 -17.04 -9.09
C LEU A 88 -7.01 -16.04 -9.67
N ASP A 89 -8.01 -15.65 -8.88
CA ASP A 89 -8.97 -14.62 -9.24
C ASP A 89 -8.25 -13.29 -9.53
N TRP A 90 -8.05 -13.03 -10.80
CA TRP A 90 -7.37 -11.82 -11.29
C TRP A 90 -8.29 -10.60 -11.37
N GLY A 91 -9.61 -10.83 -11.28
CA GLY A 91 -10.63 -9.78 -11.42
C GLY A 91 -10.98 -9.44 -12.85
N LEU A 92 -10.56 -10.25 -13.83
CA LEU A 92 -10.95 -10.16 -15.25
C LEU A 92 -12.00 -11.23 -15.57
N ALA A 93 -13.04 -10.85 -16.32
CA ALA A 93 -14.10 -11.78 -16.69
C ALA A 93 -13.56 -12.89 -17.62
N GLY A 94 -13.65 -14.14 -17.13
CA GLY A 94 -13.23 -15.32 -17.89
C GLY A 94 -11.70 -15.52 -17.99
N LYS A 95 -10.91 -14.82 -17.14
CA LYS A 95 -9.46 -14.99 -17.09
C LYS A 95 -8.91 -14.94 -15.70
N ASP A 96 -8.37 -16.06 -15.24
CA ASP A 96 -7.62 -16.19 -14.01
C ASP A 96 -6.12 -16.04 -14.23
N LEU A 97 -5.40 -15.56 -13.22
CA LEU A 97 -3.96 -15.48 -13.25
C LEU A 97 -3.35 -16.83 -12.87
N PHE A 98 -2.49 -17.37 -13.73
CA PHE A 98 -1.88 -18.68 -13.51
C PHE A 98 -0.68 -18.58 -12.55
N LEU A 99 -0.65 -19.46 -11.54
CA LEU A 99 0.45 -19.66 -10.59
C LEU A 99 1.05 -21.06 -10.81
N PRO A 100 2.12 -21.21 -11.60
CA PRO A 100 2.76 -22.50 -11.87
C PRO A 100 3.21 -23.20 -10.59
N ASN A 101 3.16 -24.54 -10.54
CA ASN A 101 3.62 -25.32 -9.38
C ASN A 101 5.05 -24.97 -8.97
N ARG A 102 5.94 -24.79 -9.96
CA ARG A 102 7.34 -24.39 -9.71
C ARG A 102 7.51 -23.05 -9.00
N ASN A 103 6.48 -22.18 -9.06
CA ASN A 103 6.46 -20.84 -8.47
C ASN A 103 5.70 -20.76 -7.14
N GLN A 104 5.13 -21.87 -6.67
CA GLN A 104 4.43 -21.93 -5.40
C GLN A 104 5.44 -22.11 -4.25
N GLN A 105 5.05 -21.63 -3.06
CA GLN A 105 5.71 -21.88 -1.78
C GLN A 105 4.65 -22.26 -0.75
N GLY A 106 4.89 -23.38 -0.07
CA GLY A 106 3.92 -23.92 0.89
C GLY A 106 2.66 -24.51 0.22
N GLY A 107 1.65 -24.79 1.02
CA GLY A 107 0.38 -25.39 0.55
C GLY A 107 -0.55 -24.32 -0.05
N VAL A 108 -0.74 -24.35 -1.37
CA VAL A 108 -1.74 -23.53 -2.06
C VAL A 108 -3.06 -24.30 -2.07
N LEU A 109 -4.12 -23.73 -1.48
CA LEU A 109 -5.43 -24.36 -1.32
C LEU A 109 -6.52 -23.54 -2.01
N ALA A 110 -7.41 -24.21 -2.75
CA ALA A 110 -8.58 -23.57 -3.36
C ALA A 110 -9.44 -22.87 -2.28
N GLY A 111 -9.97 -21.71 -2.63
CA GLY A 111 -10.75 -20.86 -1.75
C GLY A 111 -9.94 -19.99 -0.78
N ARG A 112 -8.62 -20.20 -0.64
CA ARG A 112 -7.74 -19.40 0.22
C ARG A 112 -7.04 -18.31 -0.56
N ASN A 113 -6.67 -17.23 0.11
CA ASN A 113 -5.82 -16.19 -0.45
C ASN A 113 -4.35 -16.56 -0.32
N CYS A 114 -3.56 -16.27 -1.34
CA CYS A 114 -2.11 -16.38 -1.30
C CYS A 114 -1.47 -15.06 -1.74
N LEU A 115 -0.37 -14.71 -1.09
CA LEU A 115 0.44 -13.56 -1.46
C LEU A 115 1.29 -13.92 -2.68
N VAL A 116 1.13 -13.17 -3.75
CA VAL A 116 1.83 -13.39 -5.03
C VAL A 116 2.39 -12.09 -5.60
N TYR A 117 3.34 -12.24 -6.51
CA TYR A 117 3.84 -11.17 -7.37
C TYR A 117 3.50 -11.50 -8.81
N LEU A 118 2.99 -10.53 -9.56
CA LEU A 118 2.70 -10.69 -10.98
C LEU A 118 3.93 -10.31 -11.81
N TYR A 119 4.37 -11.21 -12.66
CA TYR A 119 5.44 -10.99 -13.62
C TYR A 119 5.02 -11.41 -15.02
N VAL A 120 5.70 -10.89 -16.03
CA VAL A 120 5.59 -11.37 -17.40
C VAL A 120 6.72 -12.37 -17.67
N ASP A 121 6.37 -13.57 -18.05
CA ASP A 121 7.33 -14.61 -18.40
C ASP A 121 8.12 -14.23 -19.65
N SER A 122 9.43 -14.16 -19.56
CA SER A 122 10.31 -13.64 -20.63
C SER A 122 10.35 -14.54 -21.88
N VAL A 123 9.93 -15.80 -21.77
CA VAL A 123 9.92 -16.75 -22.88
C VAL A 123 8.60 -16.72 -23.61
N THR A 124 7.49 -16.69 -22.86
CA THR A 124 6.14 -16.77 -23.43
C THR A 124 5.45 -15.43 -23.59
N GLY A 125 5.95 -14.36 -22.95
CA GLY A 125 5.30 -13.05 -22.91
C GLY A 125 4.03 -13.00 -22.05
N ARG A 126 3.65 -14.11 -21.41
CA ARG A 126 2.39 -14.20 -20.64
C ARG A 126 2.55 -13.71 -19.22
N CYS A 127 1.46 -13.12 -18.69
CA CYS A 127 1.35 -12.83 -17.28
C CYS A 127 1.25 -14.11 -16.44
N ALA A 128 2.05 -14.20 -15.40
CA ALA A 128 2.02 -15.31 -14.44
C ALA A 128 2.28 -14.80 -13.02
N ALA A 129 1.84 -15.59 -12.04
CA ALA A 129 2.09 -15.31 -10.63
C ALA A 129 3.28 -16.09 -10.10
N THR A 130 3.93 -15.56 -9.07
CA THR A 130 4.94 -16.27 -8.29
C THR A 130 4.83 -15.94 -6.80
N MET A 131 5.08 -16.94 -5.96
CA MET A 131 5.26 -16.77 -4.51
C MET A 131 6.77 -16.67 -4.15
N LYS A 132 7.66 -16.81 -5.13
CA LYS A 132 9.12 -16.70 -4.98
C LYS A 132 9.55 -15.25 -5.15
N PHE A 133 9.48 -14.48 -4.09
CA PHE A 133 9.68 -13.02 -4.11
C PHE A 133 11.12 -12.56 -4.32
N LYS A 134 12.12 -13.39 -4.04
CA LYS A 134 13.55 -12.99 -3.98
C LYS A 134 14.04 -12.22 -5.22
N SER A 135 13.56 -12.59 -6.40
CA SER A 135 13.96 -11.93 -7.66
C SER A 135 13.26 -10.59 -7.92
N TYR A 136 12.16 -10.30 -7.21
CA TYR A 136 11.31 -9.15 -7.48
C TYR A 136 11.23 -8.19 -6.30
N VAL A 137 11.16 -8.75 -5.09
CA VAL A 137 11.09 -7.97 -3.84
C VAL A 137 12.28 -8.35 -2.99
N ASN A 138 13.27 -7.46 -2.92
CA ASN A 138 14.49 -7.63 -2.15
C ASN A 138 15.05 -6.27 -1.70
N ASN A 139 16.07 -6.30 -0.86
CA ASN A 139 16.71 -5.11 -0.34
C ASN A 139 18.20 -5.01 -0.78
N ASP A 140 18.57 -5.68 -1.86
CA ASP A 140 19.95 -5.68 -2.36
C ASP A 140 20.37 -4.28 -2.84
N VAL A 141 19.44 -3.57 -3.51
CA VAL A 141 19.62 -2.18 -3.94
C VAL A 141 18.40 -1.36 -3.48
N ILE A 142 18.61 -0.51 -2.48
CA ILE A 142 17.55 0.34 -1.93
C ILE A 142 17.28 1.53 -2.86
N THR A 143 16.00 1.73 -3.22
CA THR A 143 15.56 2.83 -4.11
C THR A 143 14.70 3.89 -3.40
N VAL A 144 14.47 3.72 -2.10
CA VAL A 144 13.73 4.67 -1.25
C VAL A 144 14.68 5.40 -0.30
N LYS A 145 14.21 6.52 0.25
CA LYS A 145 14.98 7.38 1.17
C LYS A 145 14.24 7.57 2.50
N PRO A 146 14.95 7.85 3.61
CA PRO A 146 14.32 8.25 4.86
C PRO A 146 13.37 9.44 4.67
N ARG A 147 12.21 9.40 5.31
CA ARG A 147 11.08 10.36 5.24
C ARG A 147 10.28 10.33 3.95
N GLU A 148 10.61 9.49 2.98
CA GLU A 148 9.84 9.32 1.75
C GLU A 148 8.48 8.68 2.05
N GLU A 149 7.42 9.20 1.40
CA GLU A 149 6.10 8.55 1.38
C GLU A 149 6.14 7.36 0.43
N VAL A 150 5.66 6.22 0.88
CA VAL A 150 5.71 4.96 0.15
C VAL A 150 4.37 4.22 0.22
N SER A 151 4.09 3.42 -0.77
CA SER A 151 2.99 2.45 -0.72
C SER A 151 3.44 1.19 0.02
N LEU A 152 2.56 0.66 0.86
CA LEU A 152 2.80 -0.51 1.69
C LEU A 152 1.73 -1.57 1.43
N LEU A 153 2.15 -2.82 1.28
CA LEU A 153 1.28 -3.99 1.36
C LEU A 153 1.67 -4.80 2.60
N VAL A 154 0.75 -4.99 3.52
CA VAL A 154 0.98 -5.80 4.72
C VAL A 154 1.05 -7.28 4.32
N ALA A 155 2.25 -7.86 4.35
CA ALA A 155 2.52 -9.21 3.84
C ALA A 155 2.33 -10.31 4.89
N SER A 156 2.75 -10.07 6.12
CA SER A 156 2.63 -11.02 7.23
C SER A 156 2.73 -10.33 8.59
N GLU A 157 2.18 -10.97 9.61
CA GLU A 157 2.29 -10.56 11.00
C GLU A 157 3.38 -11.36 11.72
N SER A 158 4.00 -10.74 12.72
CA SER A 158 4.99 -11.33 13.61
C SER A 158 4.83 -10.80 15.04
N PRO A 159 5.48 -11.37 16.06
CA PRO A 159 5.42 -10.86 17.44
C PRO A 159 5.87 -9.41 17.57
N ILE A 160 6.85 -8.96 16.79
CA ILE A 160 7.42 -7.62 16.85
C ILE A 160 6.69 -6.59 15.97
N GLY A 161 5.85 -7.03 15.03
CA GLY A 161 5.14 -6.13 14.12
C GLY A 161 4.74 -6.80 12.80
N TYR A 162 4.67 -6.01 11.76
CA TYR A 162 4.20 -6.45 10.44
C TYR A 162 5.30 -6.30 9.40
N ARG A 163 5.56 -7.40 8.69
CA ARG A 163 6.40 -7.36 7.50
C ARG A 163 5.57 -6.81 6.35
N VAL A 164 6.11 -5.86 5.63
CA VAL A 164 5.42 -5.18 4.52
C VAL A 164 6.25 -5.20 3.25
N ILE A 165 5.57 -5.09 2.10
CA ILE A 165 6.20 -4.82 0.83
C ILE A 165 6.08 -3.32 0.56
N VAL A 166 7.22 -2.66 0.34
CA VAL A 166 7.36 -1.22 0.09
C VAL A 166 7.49 -1.00 -1.41
N ASN A 167 6.60 -0.19 -1.99
CA ASN A 167 6.57 0.16 -3.42
C ASN A 167 6.65 -1.05 -4.37
N ASN A 168 6.08 -2.21 -3.99
CA ASN A 168 6.16 -3.49 -4.70
C ASN A 168 7.59 -4.00 -4.95
N ARG A 169 8.61 -3.44 -4.28
CA ARG A 169 10.03 -3.69 -4.60
C ARG A 169 10.88 -4.10 -3.41
N HIS A 170 10.60 -3.59 -2.21
CA HIS A 170 11.43 -3.82 -1.04
C HIS A 170 10.67 -4.47 0.10
N TRP A 171 11.38 -5.18 0.97
CA TRP A 171 10.86 -5.61 2.26
C TRP A 171 11.06 -4.52 3.31
N GLY A 172 10.01 -4.23 4.08
CA GLY A 172 10.05 -3.33 5.22
C GLY A 172 9.38 -3.92 6.44
N MET A 173 9.52 -3.22 7.59
CA MET A 173 8.92 -3.58 8.86
C MET A 173 8.17 -2.40 9.45
N ILE A 174 6.93 -2.63 9.90
CA ILE A 174 6.19 -1.75 10.79
C ILE A 174 6.23 -2.37 12.18
N TYR A 175 6.81 -1.70 13.16
CA TYR A 175 6.85 -2.20 14.53
C TYR A 175 5.52 -1.99 15.24
N ARG A 176 5.11 -2.98 16.05
CA ARG A 176 3.82 -2.98 16.76
C ARG A 176 3.65 -1.78 17.69
N ASN A 177 4.72 -1.38 18.38
CA ASN A 177 4.72 -0.22 19.29
C ASN A 177 4.57 1.14 18.59
N GLN A 178 4.71 1.18 17.27
CA GLN A 178 4.52 2.40 16.46
C GLN A 178 3.12 2.46 15.82
N LEU A 179 2.31 1.42 15.98
CA LEU A 179 0.95 1.38 15.47
C LEU A 179 0.00 2.11 16.42
N PHE A 180 -0.82 2.95 15.84
CA PHE A 180 -1.88 3.70 16.52
C PHE A 180 -3.30 3.26 16.08
N ARG A 181 -3.36 2.33 15.15
CA ARG A 181 -4.59 1.68 14.68
C ARG A 181 -4.30 0.24 14.33
N ARG A 182 -5.33 -0.57 14.32
CA ARG A 182 -5.25 -1.94 13.82
C ARG A 182 -4.98 -1.94 12.31
N ILE A 183 -4.13 -2.86 11.88
CA ILE A 183 -3.89 -3.21 10.48
C ILE A 183 -3.96 -4.72 10.35
N ASP A 184 -4.38 -5.19 9.19
CA ASP A 184 -4.51 -6.62 8.92
C ASP A 184 -3.64 -7.03 7.72
N VAL A 185 -3.27 -8.30 7.66
CA VAL A 185 -2.52 -8.86 6.52
C VAL A 185 -3.36 -8.73 5.25
N GLY A 186 -2.77 -8.18 4.20
CA GLY A 186 -3.44 -7.85 2.93
C GLY A 186 -3.78 -6.36 2.76
N ASP A 187 -3.72 -5.57 3.84
CA ASP A 187 -3.98 -4.14 3.74
C ASP A 187 -2.98 -3.45 2.82
N ARG A 188 -3.52 -2.53 1.99
CA ARG A 188 -2.73 -1.57 1.20
C ARG A 188 -2.81 -0.21 1.87
N LEU A 189 -1.66 0.33 2.25
CA LEU A 189 -1.54 1.52 3.07
C LEU A 189 -0.52 2.48 2.48
N LYS A 190 -0.65 3.77 2.82
CA LYS A 190 0.43 4.74 2.70
C LYS A 190 1.23 4.77 3.99
N GLY A 191 2.53 4.90 3.88
CA GLY A 191 3.43 5.03 5.01
C GLY A 191 4.67 5.84 4.65
N TYR A 192 5.58 5.94 5.59
CA TYR A 192 6.81 6.73 5.48
C TYR A 192 8.01 5.89 5.91
N VAL A 193 9.08 5.96 5.15
CA VAL A 193 10.36 5.36 5.54
C VAL A 193 10.89 6.13 6.75
N THR A 194 11.05 5.46 7.88
CA THR A 194 11.59 6.09 9.09
C THR A 194 13.10 5.94 9.19
N ARG A 195 13.61 4.78 8.77
CA ARG A 195 15.02 4.44 8.87
C ARG A 195 15.38 3.39 7.82
N ILE A 196 16.60 3.47 7.33
CA ILE A 196 17.27 2.42 6.56
C ILE A 196 18.55 2.09 7.32
N THR A 197 18.73 0.81 7.66
CA THR A 197 19.90 0.34 8.40
C THR A 197 21.06 0.02 7.46
N GLU A 198 22.28 -0.15 7.99
CA GLU A 198 23.47 -0.48 7.21
C GLU A 198 23.36 -1.84 6.49
N ASP A 199 22.58 -2.77 7.05
CA ASP A 199 22.24 -4.06 6.45
C ASP A 199 20.97 -4.03 5.58
N ASN A 200 20.62 -2.84 5.05
CA ASN A 200 19.53 -2.61 4.11
C ASN A 200 18.12 -2.99 4.63
N ARG A 201 17.90 -3.04 5.94
CA ARG A 201 16.55 -3.17 6.49
C ARG A 201 15.83 -1.82 6.44
N ILE A 202 14.57 -1.82 6.01
CA ILE A 202 13.74 -0.63 5.89
C ILE A 202 12.69 -0.66 7.01
N ASP A 203 12.78 0.30 7.93
CA ASP A 203 11.76 0.55 8.93
C ASP A 203 10.77 1.58 8.38
N VAL A 204 9.49 1.31 8.51
CA VAL A 204 8.43 2.19 8.02
C VAL A 204 7.37 2.46 9.11
N SER A 205 6.71 3.60 9.02
CA SER A 205 5.63 4.01 9.91
C SER A 205 4.43 4.48 9.10
N LEU A 206 3.23 4.34 9.66
CA LEU A 206 1.99 4.89 9.07
C LEU A 206 1.84 6.40 9.32
N GLN A 207 2.76 7.01 10.06
CA GLN A 207 2.77 8.44 10.33
C GLN A 207 4.10 9.05 9.91
N GLN A 208 4.04 10.26 9.38
CA GLN A 208 5.23 11.03 9.07
C GLN A 208 6.06 11.28 10.33
N GLN A 209 7.38 11.18 10.20
CA GLN A 209 8.31 11.46 11.30
C GLN A 209 8.07 12.89 11.85
N GLY A 210 7.95 13.01 13.17
CA GLY A 210 7.56 14.24 13.86
C GLY A 210 6.07 14.26 14.25
N VAL A 211 5.15 13.67 13.48
CA VAL A 211 3.75 13.50 13.90
C VAL A 211 3.64 12.34 14.90
N ALA A 212 4.36 11.24 14.66
CA ALA A 212 4.43 10.11 15.58
C ALA A 212 5.07 10.53 16.92
N GLU A 213 6.14 11.32 16.88
CA GLU A 213 6.81 11.88 18.06
C GLU A 213 5.88 12.79 18.87
N VAL A 214 5.18 13.73 18.21
CA VAL A 214 4.22 14.62 18.86
C VAL A 214 3.06 13.84 19.46
N ARG A 215 2.60 12.77 18.79
CA ARG A 215 1.53 11.92 19.32
C ARG A 215 1.96 11.17 20.58
N HIS A 216 3.15 10.55 20.56
CA HIS A 216 3.71 9.89 21.74
C HIS A 216 3.84 10.88 22.89
N SER A 217 4.40 12.07 22.62
CA SER A 217 4.53 13.14 23.61
C SER A 217 3.17 13.65 24.11
N ALA A 218 2.13 13.67 23.28
CA ALA A 218 0.77 14.04 23.69
C ALA A 218 0.16 12.99 24.65
N GLU A 219 0.32 11.70 24.36
CA GLU A 219 -0.15 10.65 25.29
C GLU A 219 0.62 10.69 26.62
N THR A 220 1.95 10.89 26.59
CA THR A 220 2.77 11.10 27.79
C THR A 220 2.28 12.31 28.59
N LEU A 221 2.02 13.45 27.92
CA LEU A 221 1.51 14.65 28.57
C LEU A 221 0.13 14.41 29.21
N LEU A 222 -0.75 13.67 28.50
CA LEU A 222 -2.09 13.33 29.03
C LEU A 222 -2.00 12.44 30.26
N SER A 223 -1.11 11.45 30.28
CA SER A 223 -0.84 10.60 31.47
C SER A 223 -0.37 11.44 32.64
N MET A 224 0.59 12.34 32.39
CA MET A 224 1.10 13.24 33.43
C MET A 224 0.03 14.18 34.02
N ILE A 225 -0.94 14.64 33.19
CA ILE A 225 -2.06 15.46 33.65
C ILE A 225 -3.00 14.62 34.54
N ARG A 226 -3.29 13.38 34.14
CA ARG A 226 -4.13 12.44 34.91
C ARG A 226 -3.53 12.12 36.29
N GLU A 227 -2.25 11.80 36.32
CA GLU A 227 -1.50 11.48 37.55
C GLU A 227 -1.41 12.66 38.50
N ASN A 228 -1.47 13.89 37.98
CA ASN A 228 -1.47 15.12 38.77
C ASN A 228 -2.87 15.62 39.13
N GLY A 229 -3.85 14.74 39.30
CA GLY A 229 -5.20 15.11 39.72
C GLY A 229 -6.03 15.80 38.65
N GLY A 230 -5.75 15.55 37.35
CA GLY A 230 -6.51 16.07 36.22
C GLY A 230 -6.15 17.48 35.79
N SER A 231 -5.15 18.12 36.39
CA SER A 231 -4.70 19.46 35.98
C SER A 231 -3.18 19.60 36.08
N ARG A 232 -2.63 20.56 35.33
CA ARG A 232 -1.21 20.91 35.40
C ARG A 232 -1.00 22.40 35.20
N PRO A 233 -0.20 23.07 36.06
CA PRO A 233 0.03 24.51 35.94
C PRO A 233 1.08 24.83 34.87
N LEU A 234 0.82 24.38 33.66
CA LEU A 234 1.60 24.64 32.45
C LEU A 234 0.64 24.93 31.30
N ASN A 235 0.98 25.91 30.49
CA ASN A 235 0.30 26.23 29.25
C ASN A 235 1.33 26.53 28.14
N ASP A 236 0.89 26.95 26.97
CA ASP A 236 1.76 27.23 25.83
C ASP A 236 2.62 28.50 26.01
N ASP A 237 2.32 29.36 26.98
CA ASP A 237 3.10 30.56 27.34
C ASP A 237 4.13 30.29 28.45
N SER A 238 4.05 29.15 29.14
CA SER A 238 4.98 28.77 30.21
C SER A 238 6.45 28.80 29.75
N ASP A 239 7.32 29.09 30.71
CA ASP A 239 8.77 29.19 30.47
C ASP A 239 9.36 27.87 29.92
N PRO A 240 10.25 27.90 28.90
CA PRO A 240 10.85 26.72 28.33
C PRO A 240 11.57 25.82 29.31
N ALA A 241 12.27 26.39 30.33
CA ALA A 241 12.99 25.64 31.34
C ALA A 241 12.03 24.93 32.28
N GLU A 242 10.91 25.57 32.66
CA GLU A 242 9.85 24.98 33.47
C GLU A 242 9.16 23.83 32.72
N ILE A 243 8.83 23.99 31.43
CA ILE A 243 8.25 22.95 30.61
C ILE A 243 9.21 21.76 30.54
N ALA A 244 10.51 21.99 30.25
CA ALA A 244 11.52 20.94 30.14
C ALA A 244 11.68 20.16 31.45
N THR A 245 11.74 20.87 32.58
CA THR A 245 11.88 20.26 33.92
C THR A 245 10.67 19.41 34.31
N ARG A 246 9.46 19.88 34.01
CA ARG A 246 8.21 19.23 34.45
C ARG A 246 7.71 18.16 33.49
N THR A 247 8.07 18.23 32.20
CA THR A 247 7.52 17.33 31.16
C THR A 247 8.59 16.55 30.40
N GLN A 248 9.86 16.87 30.56
CA GLN A 248 10.99 16.37 29.77
C GLN A 248 10.83 16.62 28.25
N MET A 249 10.06 17.63 27.87
CA MET A 249 9.79 18.01 26.49
C MET A 249 10.36 19.39 26.19
N SER A 250 10.81 19.60 24.94
CA SER A 250 11.08 20.97 24.46
C SER A 250 9.77 21.76 24.35
N LYS A 251 9.80 23.08 24.48
CA LYS A 251 8.62 23.96 24.34
C LYS A 251 7.90 23.72 22.99
N LYS A 252 8.63 23.46 21.91
CA LYS A 252 8.09 23.16 20.59
C LYS A 252 7.29 21.84 20.57
N VAL A 253 7.81 20.80 21.20
CA VAL A 253 7.12 19.50 21.31
C VAL A 253 5.92 19.62 22.22
N PHE A 254 6.06 20.28 23.37
CA PHE A 254 4.98 20.54 24.32
C PHE A 254 3.81 21.28 23.66
N LYS A 255 4.06 22.42 22.97
CA LYS A 255 3.01 23.16 22.25
C LYS A 255 2.26 22.33 21.22
N ARG A 256 2.99 21.50 20.44
CA ARG A 256 2.37 20.61 19.44
C ARG A 256 1.52 19.51 20.10
N SER A 257 2.02 18.92 21.18
CA SER A 257 1.33 17.89 21.96
C SER A 257 0.07 18.45 22.61
N LEU A 258 0.17 19.61 23.23
CA LEU A 258 -0.97 20.32 23.82
C LEU A 258 -2.04 20.66 22.76
N GLY A 259 -1.62 21.21 21.62
CA GLY A 259 -2.53 21.51 20.50
C GLY A 259 -3.25 20.26 19.98
N MET A 260 -2.59 19.10 19.95
CA MET A 260 -3.21 17.82 19.58
C MET A 260 -4.25 17.38 20.61
N LEU A 261 -3.98 17.51 21.91
CA LEU A 261 -4.92 17.16 22.99
C LEU A 261 -6.15 18.08 23.01
N LEU A 262 -5.94 19.39 22.80
CA LEU A 262 -7.02 20.37 22.64
C LEU A 262 -7.93 20.03 21.45
N LYS A 263 -7.34 19.72 20.30
CA LYS A 263 -8.10 19.34 19.09
C LYS A 263 -8.92 18.07 19.27
N ARG A 264 -8.46 17.14 20.13
CA ARG A 264 -9.19 15.92 20.52
C ARG A 264 -10.26 16.17 21.58
N GLY A 265 -10.34 17.35 22.16
CA GLY A 265 -11.22 17.65 23.29
C GLY A 265 -10.81 16.87 24.57
N ALA A 266 -9.57 16.42 24.69
CA ALA A 266 -9.09 15.66 25.86
C ALA A 266 -8.70 16.58 27.02
N VAL A 267 -8.31 17.82 26.72
CA VAL A 267 -7.91 18.84 27.69
C VAL A 267 -8.45 20.20 27.30
N GLU A 268 -8.53 21.10 28.23
CA GLU A 268 -8.86 22.53 28.07
C GLU A 268 -7.79 23.42 28.71
N ILE A 269 -7.59 24.61 28.16
CA ILE A 269 -6.70 25.62 28.76
C ILE A 269 -7.53 26.47 29.73
N THR A 270 -6.99 26.63 30.94
CA THR A 270 -7.55 27.48 31.98
C THR A 270 -6.56 28.59 32.33
N GLN A 271 -6.98 29.57 33.16
CA GLN A 271 -6.09 30.64 33.66
C GLN A 271 -4.86 30.04 34.44
N ASN A 272 -5.04 28.89 35.06
CA ASN A 272 -4.00 28.24 35.89
C ASN A 272 -3.23 27.10 35.18
N GLY A 273 -3.39 26.94 33.87
CA GLY A 273 -2.70 25.88 33.11
C GLY A 273 -3.66 25.02 32.29
N VAL A 274 -3.37 23.74 32.17
CA VAL A 274 -4.14 22.75 31.39
C VAL A 274 -4.89 21.82 32.33
N LYS A 275 -6.16 21.52 32.01
CA LYS A 275 -7.04 20.63 32.77
C LYS A 275 -7.68 19.58 31.83
N LEU A 276 -8.00 18.38 32.36
CA LEU A 276 -8.79 17.37 31.64
C LEU A 276 -10.22 17.88 31.37
N THR A 277 -10.71 17.68 30.16
CA THR A 277 -12.11 18.00 29.82
C THR A 277 -13.06 17.05 30.55
N GLY A 278 -14.07 17.59 31.25
CA GLY A 278 -15.04 16.81 32.01
C GLY A 278 -14.58 16.41 33.43
N HIS A 279 -13.44 16.90 33.91
CA HIS A 279 -13.03 16.77 35.32
C HIS A 279 -13.55 17.99 36.10
N ASN A 280 -14.80 17.93 36.56
CA ASN A 280 -15.31 18.85 37.60
C ASN A 280 -14.64 18.42 38.90
N GLY A 281 -13.71 19.24 39.41
CA GLY A 281 -13.06 19.08 40.71
C GLY A 281 -14.02 19.36 41.86
#